data_8ea0a57ca4d05361e8e11c005451fdd1
#
_entry.id   8ea0a57ca4d05361e8e11c005451fdd1
#
_cell.length_a   1.000
_cell.length_b   1.000
_cell.length_c   1.000
_cell.angle_alpha   90.00
_cell.angle_beta   90.00
_cell.angle_gamma   90.00
#
_symmetry.space_group_name_H-M   'P 1'
#
loop_
_entity.id
_entity.type
_entity.pdbx_description
1 polymer ?
#
loop_
_entity_poly.entity_id
_entity_poly.type
_entity_poly.pdbx_seq_one_letter_code
_entity_poly.pdbx_strand_id
1 'polypeptide(L)'
;MPGRHFIFFAYLLTILLLGSPAVADEADLSGPHTHRNVPATIKKIEAGLMYIEIQGSSGDKFRPRPVSVKKAERMGLHEAKVGDKVIVTLDESNVLLDIHDPNRPIHGHRVLVGNLAYADPVWEVVGISTSKGLESFSVDPLTSSKLGVLQEGALVRAELDEANVLIDIHPYHR
;
A
#
# COMPACT_ATOMS: atom_id res chain seq x y z
N MET A 1 63.62 44.77 26.57
CA MET A 1 62.61 45.15 25.55
C MET A 1 61.75 43.91 25.32
N PRO A 2 60.44 43.90 25.66
CA PRO A 2 59.64 42.72 25.64
C PRO A 2 58.92 42.53 24.30
N GLY A 3 59.00 41.31 23.76
CA GLY A 3 58.32 40.90 22.55
C GLY A 3 56.83 40.56 22.87
N ARG A 4 55.96 41.15 22.09
CA ARG A 4 54.52 40.94 22.21
C ARG A 4 54.09 39.69 21.37
N HIS A 5 53.66 38.63 22.05
CA HIS A 5 53.03 37.48 21.40
C HIS A 5 51.58 37.82 21.08
N PHE A 6 51.23 37.86 19.81
CA PHE A 6 49.85 37.91 19.32
C PHE A 6 49.31 36.49 19.29
N ILE A 7 48.33 36.21 20.17
CA ILE A 7 47.56 34.97 20.13
C ILE A 7 46.36 35.23 19.24
N PHE A 8 46.33 34.58 18.05
CA PHE A 8 45.15 34.53 17.19
C PHE A 8 44.18 33.48 17.74
N PHE A 9 43.06 33.92 18.31
CA PHE A 9 41.92 33.03 18.59
C PHE A 9 41.16 32.84 17.28
N ALA A 10 41.29 31.66 16.70
CA ALA A 10 40.42 31.21 15.61
C ALA A 10 39.12 30.72 16.21
N TYR A 11 38.02 31.49 16.05
CA TYR A 11 36.69 31.06 16.35
C TYR A 11 36.24 30.10 15.24
N LEU A 12 36.20 28.80 15.59
CA LEU A 12 35.58 27.78 14.75
C LEU A 12 34.07 27.88 14.92
N LEU A 13 33.38 28.55 13.97
CA LEU A 13 31.92 28.63 13.94
C LEU A 13 31.36 27.31 13.41
N THR A 14 31.01 26.39 14.32
CA THR A 14 30.31 25.15 13.97
C THR A 14 28.85 25.48 13.72
N ILE A 15 28.47 25.61 12.44
CA ILE A 15 27.07 25.72 12.03
C ILE A 15 26.44 24.33 12.18
N LEU A 16 25.69 24.11 13.27
CA LEU A 16 24.86 22.96 13.47
C LEU A 16 23.63 23.12 12.58
N LEU A 17 23.65 22.50 11.40
CA LEU A 17 22.46 22.35 10.56
C LEU A 17 21.48 21.40 11.28
N LEU A 18 20.63 21.96 12.10
CA LEU A 18 19.45 21.28 12.61
C LEU A 18 18.48 21.08 11.42
N GLY A 19 18.65 19.95 10.73
CA GLY A 19 17.63 19.47 9.82
C GLY A 19 16.34 19.28 10.62
N SER A 20 15.34 20.12 10.40
CA SER A 20 14.01 19.93 10.96
C SER A 20 13.52 18.55 10.54
N PRO A 21 13.09 17.66 11.45
CA PRO A 21 12.39 16.46 11.06
C PRO A 21 11.12 16.92 10.33
N ALA A 22 10.96 16.49 9.09
CA ALA A 22 9.71 16.65 8.39
C ALA A 22 8.67 15.90 9.21
N VAL A 23 7.84 16.66 9.93
CA VAL A 23 6.63 16.14 10.55
C VAL A 23 5.80 15.64 9.38
N ALA A 24 5.65 14.32 9.27
CA ALA A 24 4.65 13.76 8.38
C ALA A 24 3.31 14.21 8.97
N ASP A 25 2.75 15.27 8.38
CA ASP A 25 1.38 15.66 8.59
C ASP A 25 0.53 14.40 8.31
N GLU A 26 -0.42 14.09 9.18
CA GLU A 26 -1.50 13.16 8.84
C GLU A 26 -2.30 13.84 7.72
N ALA A 27 -1.73 13.77 6.52
CA ALA A 27 -2.31 14.34 5.33
C ALA A 27 -3.70 13.74 5.16
N ASP A 28 -4.65 14.59 4.90
CA ASP A 28 -6.01 14.25 4.49
C ASP A 28 -5.94 13.11 3.44
N LEU A 29 -6.16 11.89 3.91
CA LEU A 29 -6.10 10.66 3.11
C LEU A 29 -7.32 10.50 2.20
N SER A 30 -8.21 11.50 2.19
CA SER A 30 -9.40 11.61 1.33
C SER A 30 -9.10 12.08 -0.11
N GLY A 31 -7.85 12.03 -0.55
CA GLY A 31 -7.44 12.30 -1.93
C GLY A 31 -8.15 11.40 -2.97
N PRO A 32 -7.98 11.67 -4.28
CA PRO A 32 -8.81 11.12 -5.36
C PRO A 32 -8.81 9.59 -5.54
N HIS A 33 -8.11 8.85 -4.68
CA HIS A 33 -8.10 7.38 -4.67
C HIS A 33 -9.28 6.86 -3.86
N THR A 34 -10.47 6.89 -4.46
CA THR A 34 -11.68 6.40 -3.83
C THR A 34 -11.84 4.91 -4.12
N HIS A 35 -11.53 4.09 -3.13
CA HIS A 35 -11.89 2.68 -3.17
C HIS A 35 -13.39 2.52 -2.99
N ARG A 36 -13.96 1.55 -3.67
CA ARG A 36 -15.38 1.24 -3.55
C ARG A 36 -15.60 -0.22 -3.21
N ASN A 37 -16.44 -0.44 -2.23
CA ASN A 37 -16.88 -1.76 -1.85
C ASN A 37 -18.11 -2.14 -2.66
N VAL A 38 -18.05 -3.27 -3.36
CA VAL A 38 -19.14 -3.75 -4.22
C VAL A 38 -19.51 -5.19 -3.91
N PRO A 39 -20.80 -5.53 -3.94
CA PRO A 39 -21.25 -6.92 -3.78
C PRO A 39 -20.77 -7.78 -4.94
N ALA A 40 -20.37 -9.00 -4.60
CA ALA A 40 -19.90 -9.97 -5.58
C ALA A 40 -20.31 -11.40 -5.18
N THR A 41 -20.09 -12.36 -6.08
CA THR A 41 -20.41 -13.77 -5.85
C THR A 41 -19.24 -14.64 -6.30
N ILE A 42 -18.87 -15.64 -5.51
CA ILE A 42 -17.89 -16.65 -5.89
C ILE A 42 -18.53 -17.57 -6.91
N LYS A 43 -18.00 -17.60 -8.13
CA LYS A 43 -18.52 -18.43 -9.22
C LYS A 43 -17.80 -19.75 -9.41
N LYS A 44 -16.52 -19.78 -9.06
CA LYS A 44 -15.67 -20.96 -9.23
C LYS A 44 -14.53 -20.92 -8.23
N ILE A 45 -14.09 -22.07 -7.78
CA ILE A 45 -12.85 -22.24 -7.00
C ILE A 45 -12.08 -23.37 -7.68
N GLU A 46 -10.89 -23.08 -8.16
CA GLU A 46 -10.08 -24.04 -8.88
C GLU A 46 -8.60 -23.66 -8.80
N ALA A 47 -7.73 -24.66 -8.62
CA ALA A 47 -6.27 -24.50 -8.63
C ALA A 47 -5.75 -23.36 -7.73
N GLY A 48 -6.36 -23.18 -6.53
CA GLY A 48 -5.95 -22.15 -5.58
C GLY A 48 -6.45 -20.73 -5.93
N LEU A 49 -7.34 -20.60 -6.90
CA LEU A 49 -7.99 -19.35 -7.29
C LEU A 49 -9.49 -19.40 -7.05
N MET A 50 -10.04 -18.30 -6.54
CA MET A 50 -11.47 -17.99 -6.55
C MET A 50 -11.77 -17.06 -7.71
N TYR A 51 -12.79 -17.35 -8.46
CA TYR A 51 -13.28 -16.51 -9.56
C TYR A 51 -14.51 -15.75 -9.10
N ILE A 52 -14.41 -14.45 -9.03
CA ILE A 52 -15.40 -13.55 -8.43
C ILE A 52 -16.17 -12.81 -9.54
N GLU A 53 -17.50 -12.89 -9.49
CA GLU A 53 -18.40 -12.11 -10.33
C GLU A 53 -18.94 -10.92 -9.55
N ILE A 54 -18.63 -9.70 -10.01
CA ILE A 54 -19.08 -8.45 -9.39
C ILE A 54 -20.49 -8.13 -9.84
N GLN A 55 -21.40 -7.78 -8.92
CA GLN A 55 -22.78 -7.43 -9.24
C GLN A 55 -22.89 -5.96 -9.68
N GLY A 56 -23.72 -5.70 -10.68
CA GLY A 56 -24.23 -4.34 -10.97
C GLY A 56 -23.46 -3.48 -11.97
N SER A 57 -22.48 -3.97 -12.71
CA SER A 57 -21.96 -3.23 -13.86
C SER A 57 -22.76 -3.60 -15.10
N SER A 58 -23.70 -2.73 -15.48
CA SER A 58 -24.43 -2.83 -16.72
C SER A 58 -23.47 -2.61 -17.91
N GLY A 59 -23.33 -3.62 -18.77
CA GLY A 59 -22.75 -3.49 -20.09
C GLY A 59 -21.43 -4.19 -20.35
N ASP A 60 -20.63 -4.52 -19.36
CA ASP A 60 -19.44 -5.34 -19.56
C ASP A 60 -19.80 -6.82 -19.36
N LYS A 61 -19.48 -7.65 -20.37
CA LYS A 61 -19.59 -9.10 -20.23
C LYS A 61 -18.64 -9.52 -19.11
N PHE A 62 -19.20 -9.81 -17.96
CA PHE A 62 -18.49 -10.15 -16.74
C PHE A 62 -17.48 -11.25 -17.00
N ARG A 63 -16.23 -10.91 -17.02
CA ARG A 63 -15.17 -11.89 -16.82
C ARG A 63 -14.99 -12.02 -15.30
N PRO A 64 -15.19 -13.22 -14.74
CA PRO A 64 -14.90 -13.45 -13.34
C PRO A 64 -13.46 -13.06 -13.06
N ARG A 65 -13.24 -12.31 -11.97
CA ARG A 65 -11.90 -11.86 -11.57
C ARG A 65 -11.27 -12.88 -10.64
N PRO A 66 -10.05 -13.31 -10.92
CA PRO A 66 -9.35 -14.25 -10.05
C PRO A 66 -8.86 -13.55 -8.78
N VAL A 67 -9.04 -14.22 -7.66
CA VAL A 67 -8.44 -13.88 -6.35
C VAL A 67 -7.80 -15.14 -5.82
N SER A 68 -6.61 -15.06 -5.25
CA SER A 68 -5.99 -16.25 -4.65
C SER A 68 -6.77 -16.70 -3.42
N VAL A 69 -6.90 -18.01 -3.25
CA VAL A 69 -7.50 -18.60 -2.04
C VAL A 69 -6.74 -18.14 -0.79
N LYS A 70 -5.40 -18.05 -0.86
CA LYS A 70 -4.58 -17.53 0.24
C LYS A 70 -4.95 -16.11 0.66
N LYS A 71 -5.27 -15.22 -0.31
CA LYS A 71 -5.76 -13.88 0.00
C LYS A 71 -7.11 -13.94 0.71
N ALA A 72 -8.05 -14.71 0.17
CA ALA A 72 -9.37 -14.87 0.76
C ALA A 72 -9.31 -15.45 2.18
N GLU A 73 -8.45 -16.44 2.42
CA GLU A 73 -8.20 -17.01 3.75
C GLU A 73 -7.60 -15.98 4.71
N ARG A 74 -6.63 -15.16 4.26
CA ARG A 74 -6.04 -14.08 5.04
C ARG A 74 -7.09 -13.05 5.47
N MET A 75 -8.10 -12.83 4.63
CA MET A 75 -9.26 -11.95 4.92
C MET A 75 -10.39 -12.68 5.66
N GLY A 76 -10.15 -13.87 6.19
CA GLY A 76 -11.08 -14.61 7.02
C GLY A 76 -12.13 -15.45 6.27
N LEU A 77 -11.97 -15.65 4.97
CA LEU A 77 -12.85 -16.46 4.12
C LEU A 77 -12.36 -17.93 4.03
N HIS A 78 -12.07 -18.56 5.18
CA HIS A 78 -11.50 -19.92 5.22
C HIS A 78 -12.42 -21.03 4.70
N GLU A 79 -13.73 -20.82 4.73
CA GLU A 79 -14.73 -21.80 4.35
C GLU A 79 -15.56 -21.38 3.13
N ALA A 80 -15.06 -20.42 2.37
CA ALA A 80 -15.78 -19.85 1.24
C ALA A 80 -16.06 -20.91 0.15
N LYS A 81 -17.28 -20.90 -0.38
CA LYS A 81 -17.79 -21.86 -1.35
C LYS A 81 -18.33 -21.15 -2.59
N VAL A 82 -18.45 -21.90 -3.67
CA VAL A 82 -19.15 -21.44 -4.89
C VAL A 82 -20.60 -21.07 -4.53
N GLY A 83 -21.00 -19.88 -4.94
CA GLY A 83 -22.30 -19.29 -4.65
C GLY A 83 -22.31 -18.32 -3.47
N ASP A 84 -21.28 -18.32 -2.64
CA ASP A 84 -21.19 -17.39 -1.50
C ASP A 84 -21.12 -15.94 -1.97
N LYS A 85 -21.80 -15.08 -1.20
CA LYS A 85 -21.74 -13.63 -1.37
C LYS A 85 -20.54 -13.09 -0.64
N VAL A 86 -19.84 -12.17 -1.29
CA VAL A 86 -18.68 -11.48 -0.74
C VAL A 86 -18.76 -9.98 -1.05
N ILE A 87 -18.00 -9.17 -0.35
CA ILE A 87 -17.75 -7.77 -0.70
C ILE A 87 -16.34 -7.71 -1.27
N VAL A 88 -16.16 -7.06 -2.40
CA VAL A 88 -14.84 -6.79 -2.95
C VAL A 88 -14.55 -5.30 -2.94
N THR A 89 -13.32 -4.95 -2.63
CA THR A 89 -12.81 -3.57 -2.73
C THR A 89 -12.15 -3.38 -4.08
N LEU A 90 -12.57 -2.37 -4.81
CA LEU A 90 -12.01 -1.99 -6.12
C LEU A 90 -11.37 -0.62 -6.03
N ASP A 91 -10.25 -0.44 -6.74
CA ASP A 91 -9.66 0.88 -6.96
C ASP A 91 -10.42 1.69 -8.04
N GLU A 92 -9.98 2.90 -8.31
CA GLU A 92 -10.53 3.79 -9.35
C GLU A 92 -10.44 3.22 -10.76
N SER A 93 -9.49 2.33 -11.01
CA SER A 93 -9.29 1.61 -12.29
C SER A 93 -10.07 0.29 -12.35
N ASN A 94 -10.91 0.02 -11.35
CA ASN A 94 -11.63 -1.23 -11.18
C ASN A 94 -10.72 -2.47 -10.97
N VAL A 95 -9.51 -2.28 -10.50
CA VAL A 95 -8.66 -3.40 -10.06
C VAL A 95 -9.17 -3.88 -8.71
N LEU A 96 -9.27 -5.20 -8.54
CA LEU A 96 -9.69 -5.81 -7.29
C LEU A 96 -8.52 -5.75 -6.30
N LEU A 97 -8.70 -4.99 -5.22
CA LEU A 97 -7.71 -4.82 -4.16
C LEU A 97 -7.90 -5.82 -3.05
N ASP A 98 -9.15 -6.07 -2.66
CA ASP A 98 -9.44 -6.92 -1.51
C ASP A 98 -10.80 -7.62 -1.60
N ILE A 99 -11.03 -8.62 -0.71
CA ILE A 99 -12.24 -9.42 -0.62
C ILE A 99 -12.62 -9.65 0.85
N HIS A 100 -13.89 -9.48 1.20
CA HIS A 100 -14.38 -9.55 2.58
C HIS A 100 -15.64 -10.39 2.70
N ASP A 101 -15.85 -10.98 3.89
CA ASP A 101 -17.10 -11.59 4.29
C ASP A 101 -18.14 -10.48 4.55
N PRO A 102 -19.32 -10.50 3.88
CA PRO A 102 -20.35 -9.48 4.07
C PRO A 102 -20.92 -9.44 5.50
N ASN A 103 -20.72 -10.51 6.29
CA ASN A 103 -21.20 -10.62 7.66
C ASN A 103 -20.19 -10.14 8.70
N ARG A 104 -19.00 -9.72 8.28
CA ARG A 104 -17.95 -9.20 9.15
C ARG A 104 -17.75 -7.71 8.91
N PRO A 105 -17.36 -6.95 9.95
CA PRO A 105 -16.95 -5.57 9.75
C PRO A 105 -15.78 -5.53 8.77
N ILE A 106 -15.84 -4.66 7.78
CA ILE A 106 -14.69 -4.35 6.95
C ILE A 106 -13.80 -3.44 7.81
N HIS A 107 -12.65 -3.95 8.21
CA HIS A 107 -11.66 -3.15 8.88
C HIS A 107 -10.99 -2.24 7.85
N GLY A 108 -10.68 -1.02 8.26
CA GLY A 108 -10.02 -0.06 7.38
C GLY A 108 -8.60 -0.50 7.07
N HIS A 109 -8.20 -0.32 5.83
CA HIS A 109 -6.82 -0.53 5.42
C HIS A 109 -5.88 0.47 6.12
N ARG A 110 -4.68 0.03 6.43
CA ARG A 110 -3.64 0.93 6.93
C ARG A 110 -3.02 1.66 5.74
N VAL A 111 -3.09 2.99 5.76
CA VAL A 111 -2.43 3.82 4.76
C VAL A 111 -1.15 4.41 5.33
N LEU A 112 -0.10 4.45 4.53
CA LEU A 112 1.15 5.11 4.87
C LEU A 112 1.68 5.91 3.67
N VAL A 113 2.36 7.00 3.98
CA VAL A 113 3.04 7.84 3.00
C VAL A 113 4.52 7.88 3.35
N GLY A 114 5.37 7.65 2.36
CA GLY A 114 6.81 7.63 2.55
C GLY A 114 7.57 7.55 1.22
N ASN A 115 8.88 7.56 1.29
CA ASN A 115 9.69 7.39 0.09
C ASN A 115 9.92 5.90 -0.19
N LEU A 116 9.69 5.48 -1.43
CA LEU A 116 10.02 4.14 -1.88
C LEU A 116 11.52 3.90 -1.76
N ALA A 117 11.93 3.04 -0.84
CA ALA A 117 13.34 2.73 -0.65
C ALA A 117 13.82 1.65 -1.62
N TYR A 118 12.99 0.64 -1.85
CA TYR A 118 13.21 -0.41 -2.85
C TYR A 118 11.88 -1.10 -3.19
N ALA A 119 11.83 -1.73 -4.38
CA ALA A 119 10.74 -2.60 -4.79
C ALA A 119 11.31 -3.82 -5.51
N ASP A 120 10.95 -5.01 -5.07
CA ASP A 120 11.34 -6.27 -5.69
C ASP A 120 10.09 -7.05 -6.10
N PRO A 121 9.68 -6.97 -7.38
CA PRO A 121 8.50 -7.66 -7.87
C PRO A 121 8.68 -9.19 -7.95
N VAL A 122 9.93 -9.70 -7.93
CA VAL A 122 10.21 -11.14 -7.98
C VAL A 122 10.00 -11.77 -6.60
N TRP A 123 10.47 -11.10 -5.55
CA TRP A 123 10.29 -11.54 -4.17
C TRP A 123 9.00 -10.99 -3.55
N GLU A 124 8.25 -10.18 -4.31
CA GLU A 124 7.00 -9.57 -3.85
C GLU A 124 7.18 -8.82 -2.51
N VAL A 125 8.24 -7.99 -2.44
CA VAL A 125 8.55 -7.18 -1.27
C VAL A 125 8.80 -5.73 -1.67
N VAL A 126 8.44 -4.82 -0.77
CA VAL A 126 8.66 -3.38 -0.91
C VAL A 126 9.19 -2.81 0.39
N GLY A 127 10.11 -1.87 0.30
CA GLY A 127 10.59 -1.08 1.43
C GLY A 127 10.17 0.37 1.28
N ILE A 128 9.57 0.94 2.33
CA ILE A 128 9.10 2.33 2.36
C ILE A 128 9.73 3.03 3.57
N SER A 129 10.44 4.13 3.31
CA SER A 129 11.00 4.99 4.35
C SER A 129 9.96 6.01 4.78
N THR A 130 9.50 5.88 6.03
CA THR A 130 8.54 6.79 6.67
C THR A 130 9.24 7.64 7.74
N SER A 131 8.51 8.50 8.41
CA SER A 131 9.00 9.24 9.58
C SER A 131 9.40 8.31 10.75
N LYS A 132 8.91 7.07 10.76
CA LYS A 132 9.23 6.05 11.77
C LYS A 132 10.44 5.18 11.41
N GLY A 133 10.98 5.35 10.21
CA GLY A 133 12.10 4.58 9.67
C GLY A 133 11.71 3.75 8.45
N LEU A 134 12.58 2.82 8.06
CA LEU A 134 12.34 1.90 6.96
C LEU A 134 11.44 0.76 7.42
N GLU A 135 10.31 0.61 6.76
CA GLU A 135 9.38 -0.51 6.94
C GLU A 135 9.37 -1.36 5.66
N SER A 136 9.34 -2.69 5.82
CA SER A 136 9.28 -3.64 4.70
C SER A 136 7.98 -4.42 4.74
N PHE A 137 7.37 -4.61 3.56
CA PHE A 137 6.07 -5.27 3.42
C PHE A 137 6.11 -6.32 2.33
N SER A 138 5.40 -7.43 2.54
CA SER A 138 5.04 -8.32 1.44
C SER A 138 4.03 -7.64 0.53
N VAL A 139 4.06 -7.96 -0.75
CA VAL A 139 3.18 -7.36 -1.75
C VAL A 139 2.17 -8.39 -2.24
N ASP A 140 0.92 -7.99 -2.36
CA ASP A 140 -0.09 -8.84 -2.98
C ASP A 140 0.24 -9.06 -4.46
N PRO A 141 0.15 -10.29 -4.99
CA PRO A 141 0.48 -10.59 -6.38
C PRO A 141 -0.24 -9.71 -7.41
N LEU A 142 -1.48 -9.28 -7.13
CA LEU A 142 -2.21 -8.37 -8.02
C LEU A 142 -1.62 -6.95 -8.03
N THR A 143 -0.89 -6.58 -6.99
CA THR A 143 -0.24 -5.28 -6.85
C THR A 143 1.18 -5.26 -7.42
N SER A 144 1.82 -6.44 -7.55
CA SER A 144 3.22 -6.55 -8.00
C SER A 144 3.49 -5.84 -9.33
N SER A 145 2.53 -5.81 -10.26
CA SER A 145 2.66 -5.10 -11.53
C SER A 145 2.82 -3.59 -11.38
N LYS A 146 2.27 -3.00 -10.31
CA LYS A 146 2.39 -1.57 -10.01
C LYS A 146 3.81 -1.19 -9.56
N LEU A 147 4.56 -2.14 -8.96
CA LEU A 147 5.92 -1.88 -8.47
C LEU A 147 6.88 -1.56 -9.62
N GLY A 148 6.74 -2.22 -10.77
CA GLY A 148 7.68 -2.10 -11.88
C GLY A 148 7.70 -0.72 -12.56
N VAL A 149 6.74 0.15 -12.28
CA VAL A 149 6.66 1.51 -12.84
C VAL A 149 7.05 2.59 -11.83
N LEU A 150 7.26 2.21 -10.58
CA LEU A 150 7.66 3.15 -9.52
C LEU A 150 9.18 3.29 -9.49
N GLN A 151 9.66 4.50 -9.20
CA GLN A 151 11.07 4.79 -9.06
C GLN A 151 11.46 4.82 -7.59
N GLU A 152 12.61 4.26 -7.25
CA GLU A 152 13.21 4.40 -5.92
C GLU A 152 13.41 5.88 -5.58
N GLY A 153 13.17 6.25 -4.35
CA GLY A 153 13.18 7.62 -3.88
C GLY A 153 11.87 8.39 -4.13
N ALA A 154 10.96 7.89 -4.96
CA ALA A 154 9.66 8.54 -5.19
C ALA A 154 8.83 8.56 -3.89
N LEU A 155 8.14 9.67 -3.66
CA LEU A 155 7.14 9.75 -2.61
C LEU A 155 5.92 8.94 -3.05
N VAL A 156 5.49 7.98 -2.21
CA VAL A 156 4.39 7.06 -2.51
C VAL A 156 3.37 7.06 -1.38
N ARG A 157 2.12 6.81 -1.74
CA ARG A 157 1.04 6.41 -0.85
C ARG A 157 0.83 4.91 -1.02
N ALA A 158 0.96 4.18 0.07
CA ALA A 158 0.83 2.73 0.12
C ALA A 158 -0.34 2.34 1.01
N GLU A 159 -1.05 1.29 0.64
CA GLU A 159 -2.19 0.76 1.36
C GLU A 159 -1.99 -0.70 1.68
N LEU A 160 -2.18 -1.04 2.94
CA LEU A 160 -1.95 -2.38 3.49
C LEU A 160 -3.26 -2.96 3.97
N ASP A 161 -3.45 -4.26 3.78
CA ASP A 161 -4.55 -4.99 4.38
C ASP A 161 -4.33 -5.23 5.89
N GLU A 162 -5.28 -5.87 6.54
CA GLU A 162 -5.25 -6.19 7.97
C GLU A 162 -4.05 -7.04 8.38
N ALA A 163 -3.47 -7.81 7.45
CA ALA A 163 -2.28 -8.62 7.66
C ALA A 163 -0.97 -7.87 7.35
N ASN A 164 -1.02 -6.54 7.12
CA ASN A 164 0.09 -5.70 6.68
C ASN A 164 0.72 -6.15 5.34
N VAL A 165 -0.06 -6.71 4.43
CA VAL A 165 0.35 -6.96 3.06
C VAL A 165 -0.03 -5.77 2.19
N LEU A 166 0.90 -5.31 1.35
CA LEU A 166 0.65 -4.21 0.43
C LEU A 166 -0.34 -4.64 -0.64
N ILE A 167 -1.51 -3.97 -0.67
CA ILE A 167 -2.58 -4.23 -1.63
C ILE A 167 -2.73 -3.13 -2.68
N ASP A 168 -2.19 -1.94 -2.40
CA ASP A 168 -2.16 -0.84 -3.35
C ASP A 168 -0.99 0.11 -3.10
N ILE A 169 -0.48 0.75 -4.18
CA ILE A 169 0.59 1.73 -4.11
C ILE A 169 0.53 2.68 -5.32
N HIS A 170 0.65 3.98 -5.04
CA HIS A 170 0.63 5.02 -6.05
C HIS A 170 1.70 6.10 -5.77
N PRO A 171 2.20 6.80 -6.80
CA PRO A 171 2.93 8.05 -6.59
C PRO A 171 2.06 9.04 -5.80
N TYR A 172 2.65 9.69 -4.80
CA TYR A 172 1.97 10.69 -4.00
C TYR A 172 2.45 12.09 -4.41
N HIS A 173 1.53 12.90 -4.87
CA HIS A 173 1.77 14.30 -5.23
C HIS A 173 1.17 15.20 -4.16
N ARG A 174 2.01 16.06 -3.58
CA ARG A 174 1.59 17.09 -2.61
C ARG A 174 0.89 18.25 -3.31
#